data_e16a7dcbb38b5d9829152f66ee0a5b91
#
_entry.id   e16a7dcbb38b5d9829152f66ee0a5b91
#
_cell.length_a   1.000
_cell.length_b   1.000
_cell.length_c   1.000
_cell.angle_alpha   90.00
_cell.angle_beta   90.00
_cell.angle_gamma   90.00
#
_symmetry.space_group_name_H-M   'P 1'
#
loop_
_entity.id
_entity.type
_entity.pdbx_description
1 polymer ?
#
loop_
_entity_poly.entity_id
_entity_poly.type
_entity_poly.pdbx_seq_one_letter_code
_entity_poly.pdbx_strand_id
1 'polypeptide(L)'
;IGRPVIEGIVREREEHGEYTSLKTFIERNIDQINKRVVENLIKAGALDCLEGNRNQKMTVYTQIIDSINQDKKHTMAGQLSLFDIAPEEDKKEFEIRMPQAAEYPKETILTFEKEVLGIYLSGHPLERYRNMMEKMISAKTSDFQPDDETGIPEVYDNQKVIVGGMITDKTIKYTKNNKVMAFLTVEDLVGTVEVVVFPRDYEKCQMFLNEDARLFIQGRVSAEDDKASKLILEKVRLFDDMPRELWLQFESREEYAKAETGLVDDLMESRGNSTVVIYLKDVKAMKKLPPAYQVHIEDSWLERMCEKYGSSNVKIVERVLKNL
;
A
#
# COMPACT_ATOMS: atom_id res chain seq x y z
N ILE A 1 4.81 -18.64 11.67
CA ILE A 1 5.97 -19.55 11.77
C ILE A 1 6.25 -19.79 13.26
N GLY A 2 6.46 -21.05 13.68
CA GLY A 2 6.77 -21.38 15.08
C GLY A 2 8.18 -20.92 15.45
N ARG A 3 8.35 -20.45 16.70
CA ARG A 3 9.64 -20.01 17.24
C ARG A 3 10.77 -21.03 17.08
N PRO A 4 10.57 -22.36 17.31
CA PRO A 4 11.64 -23.34 17.14
C PRO A 4 12.19 -23.42 15.72
N VAL A 5 11.37 -23.19 14.69
CA VAL A 5 11.81 -23.18 13.28
C VAL A 5 12.72 -21.98 13.03
N ILE A 6 12.35 -20.80 13.54
CA ILE A 6 13.19 -19.60 13.39
C ILE A 6 14.52 -19.76 14.12
N GLU A 7 14.49 -20.27 15.35
CA GLU A 7 15.71 -20.55 16.14
C GLU A 7 16.61 -21.58 15.43
N GLY A 8 16.03 -22.59 14.77
CA GLY A 8 16.78 -23.57 13.98
C GLY A 8 17.46 -22.93 12.77
N ILE A 9 16.74 -22.07 12.01
CA ILE A 9 17.30 -21.34 10.86
C ILE A 9 18.46 -20.42 11.28
N VAL A 10 18.27 -19.71 12.41
CA VAL A 10 19.31 -18.81 12.94
C VAL A 10 20.55 -19.60 13.35
N ARG A 11 20.39 -20.70 14.13
CA ARG A 11 21.48 -21.56 14.56
C ARG A 11 22.25 -22.14 13.38
N GLU A 12 21.53 -22.62 12.37
CA GLU A 12 22.13 -23.19 11.17
C GLU A 12 23.01 -22.14 10.43
N ARG A 13 22.51 -20.90 10.37
CA ARG A 13 23.28 -19.78 9.80
C ARG A 13 24.53 -19.44 10.63
N GLU A 14 24.41 -19.44 11.97
CA GLU A 14 25.53 -19.14 12.88
C GLU A 14 26.62 -20.23 12.83
N GLU A 15 26.24 -21.50 12.68
CA GLU A 15 27.16 -22.63 12.64
C GLU A 15 27.84 -22.80 11.27
N HIS A 16 27.13 -22.52 10.18
CA HIS A 16 27.60 -22.83 8.81
C HIS A 16 27.72 -21.59 7.90
N GLY A 17 27.57 -20.38 8.46
CA GLY A 17 27.70 -19.10 7.74
C GLY A 17 26.46 -18.68 6.98
N GLU A 18 26.54 -17.49 6.36
CA GLU A 18 25.45 -16.86 5.63
C GLU A 18 24.90 -17.74 4.49
N TYR A 19 23.62 -17.60 4.21
CA TYR A 19 23.00 -18.20 3.04
C TYR A 19 23.33 -17.39 1.79
N THR A 20 23.80 -18.05 0.73
CA THR A 20 24.22 -17.39 -0.52
C THR A 20 23.12 -17.33 -1.57
N SER A 21 22.13 -18.25 -1.50
CA SER A 21 21.01 -18.32 -2.46
C SER A 21 19.77 -18.90 -1.81
N LEU A 22 18.61 -18.73 -2.46
CA LEU A 22 17.35 -19.36 -2.03
C LEU A 22 17.48 -20.90 -2.01
N LYS A 23 18.20 -21.49 -2.97
CA LYS A 23 18.44 -22.93 -3.02
C LYS A 23 19.23 -23.38 -1.80
N THR A 24 20.37 -22.73 -1.52
CA THR A 24 21.21 -23.07 -0.35
C THR A 24 20.43 -22.90 0.97
N PHE A 25 19.61 -21.86 1.09
CA PHE A 25 18.74 -21.67 2.25
C PHE A 25 17.78 -22.86 2.43
N ILE A 26 17.11 -23.27 1.36
CA ILE A 26 16.14 -24.39 1.42
C ILE A 26 16.85 -25.71 1.70
N GLU A 27 17.96 -26.02 1.01
CA GLU A 27 18.73 -27.26 1.20
C GLU A 27 19.19 -27.44 2.64
N ARG A 28 19.78 -26.41 3.23
CA ARG A 28 20.33 -26.47 4.60
C ARG A 28 19.25 -26.56 5.66
N ASN A 29 18.01 -26.12 5.35
CA ASN A 29 16.91 -26.10 6.32
C ASN A 29 15.77 -27.08 5.99
N ILE A 30 15.88 -27.93 4.95
CA ILE A 30 14.77 -28.73 4.38
C ILE A 30 14.07 -29.62 5.41
N ASP A 31 14.75 -30.06 6.45
CA ASP A 31 14.20 -30.95 7.48
C ASP A 31 13.30 -30.22 8.51
N GLN A 32 13.40 -28.91 8.60
CA GLN A 32 12.66 -28.08 9.55
C GLN A 32 11.70 -27.09 8.90
N ILE A 33 11.75 -26.92 7.56
CA ILE A 33 10.88 -26.00 6.82
C ILE A 33 9.95 -26.76 5.87
N ASN A 34 8.86 -26.12 5.50
CA ASN A 34 7.94 -26.59 4.47
C ASN A 34 7.59 -25.46 3.51
N LYS A 35 6.82 -25.73 2.45
CA LYS A 35 6.41 -24.75 1.44
C LYS A 35 5.81 -23.49 2.07
N ARG A 36 4.93 -23.64 3.07
CA ARG A 36 4.27 -22.52 3.76
C ARG A 36 5.26 -21.66 4.57
N VAL A 37 6.27 -22.27 5.19
CA VAL A 37 7.31 -21.52 5.91
C VAL A 37 8.12 -20.67 4.95
N VAL A 38 8.58 -21.25 3.83
CA VAL A 38 9.35 -20.52 2.82
C VAL A 38 8.53 -19.38 2.20
N GLU A 39 7.28 -19.64 1.83
CA GLU A 39 6.35 -18.66 1.34
C GLU A 39 6.21 -17.46 2.31
N ASN A 40 5.97 -17.73 3.58
CA ASN A 40 5.82 -16.70 4.61
C ASN A 40 7.12 -15.91 4.82
N LEU A 41 8.29 -16.56 4.74
CA LEU A 41 9.58 -15.84 4.83
C LEU A 41 9.83 -14.94 3.62
N ILE A 42 9.43 -15.36 2.42
CA ILE A 42 9.49 -14.51 1.22
C ILE A 42 8.53 -13.33 1.36
N LYS A 43 7.26 -13.58 1.74
CA LYS A 43 6.24 -12.53 1.96
C LYS A 43 6.69 -11.52 3.02
N ALA A 44 7.30 -11.99 4.10
CA ALA A 44 7.83 -11.14 5.17
C ALA A 44 9.08 -10.33 4.79
N GLY A 45 9.72 -10.61 3.63
CA GLY A 45 10.98 -9.99 3.25
C GLY A 45 12.22 -10.55 3.98
N ALA A 46 12.07 -11.61 4.76
CA ALA A 46 13.17 -12.20 5.51
C ALA A 46 14.30 -12.77 4.63
N LEU A 47 14.02 -13.00 3.35
CA LEU A 47 14.95 -13.51 2.35
C LEU A 47 15.36 -12.46 1.31
N ASP A 48 15.11 -11.16 1.55
CA ASP A 48 15.42 -10.08 0.59
C ASP A 48 16.92 -9.87 0.44
N CYS A 49 17.74 -10.33 1.39
CA CYS A 49 19.19 -10.33 1.29
C CYS A 49 19.74 -11.32 0.25
N LEU A 50 18.95 -12.30 -0.18
CA LEU A 50 19.32 -13.29 -1.18
C LEU A 50 19.02 -12.76 -2.60
N GLU A 51 19.75 -13.28 -3.60
CA GLU A 51 19.56 -12.91 -5.00
C GLU A 51 18.10 -13.04 -5.47
N GLY A 52 17.68 -12.09 -6.30
CA GLY A 52 16.34 -12.02 -6.86
C GLY A 52 15.32 -11.29 -5.96
N ASN A 53 14.25 -10.80 -6.57
CA ASN A 53 13.16 -10.13 -5.89
C ASN A 53 12.13 -11.12 -5.32
N ARG A 54 11.15 -10.64 -4.54
CA ARG A 54 10.14 -11.51 -3.89
C ARG A 54 9.30 -12.27 -4.93
N ASN A 55 8.92 -11.62 -6.04
CA ASN A 55 8.14 -12.25 -7.12
C ASN A 55 8.89 -13.41 -7.78
N GLN A 56 10.18 -13.21 -8.07
CA GLN A 56 11.04 -14.25 -8.63
C GLN A 56 11.16 -15.45 -7.68
N LYS A 57 11.42 -15.18 -6.39
CA LYS A 57 11.52 -16.22 -5.35
C LYS A 57 10.21 -16.99 -5.19
N MET A 58 9.07 -16.29 -5.19
CA MET A 58 7.73 -16.90 -5.14
C MET A 58 7.42 -17.80 -6.33
N THR A 59 7.99 -17.52 -7.49
CA THR A 59 7.79 -18.34 -8.68
C THR A 59 8.54 -19.67 -8.61
N VAL A 60 9.73 -19.71 -7.99
CA VAL A 60 10.63 -20.88 -8.06
C VAL A 60 10.72 -21.71 -6.78
N TYR A 61 10.34 -21.17 -5.60
CA TYR A 61 10.61 -21.86 -4.32
C TYR A 61 9.99 -23.25 -4.23
N THR A 62 8.81 -23.46 -4.81
CA THR A 62 8.14 -24.77 -4.79
C THR A 62 8.91 -25.81 -5.61
N GLN A 63 9.41 -25.39 -6.78
CA GLN A 63 10.23 -26.25 -7.65
C GLN A 63 11.53 -26.64 -6.96
N ILE A 64 12.18 -25.69 -6.28
CA ILE A 64 13.42 -25.93 -5.52
C ILE A 64 13.16 -26.96 -4.42
N ILE A 65 12.09 -26.79 -3.62
CA ILE A 65 11.74 -27.73 -2.54
C ILE A 65 11.47 -29.14 -3.11
N ASP A 66 10.72 -29.23 -4.20
CA ASP A 66 10.35 -30.50 -4.81
C ASP A 66 11.57 -31.22 -5.38
N SER A 67 12.51 -30.50 -6.03
CA SER A 67 13.78 -31.02 -6.52
C SER A 67 14.63 -31.59 -5.37
N ILE A 68 14.86 -30.83 -4.31
CA ILE A 68 15.63 -31.24 -3.15
C ILE A 68 15.04 -32.50 -2.48
N ASN A 69 13.70 -32.54 -2.34
CA ASN A 69 13.03 -33.70 -1.77
C ASN A 69 13.14 -34.95 -2.66
N GLN A 70 13.17 -34.80 -3.99
CA GLN A 70 13.42 -35.91 -4.91
C GLN A 70 14.85 -36.42 -4.78
N ASP A 71 15.84 -35.54 -4.75
CA ASP A 71 17.25 -35.90 -4.59
C ASP A 71 17.51 -36.65 -3.28
N LYS A 72 16.92 -36.19 -2.15
CA LYS A 72 16.98 -36.88 -0.87
C LYS A 72 16.39 -38.32 -0.93
N LYS A 73 15.26 -38.51 -1.60
CA LYS A 73 14.61 -39.81 -1.74
C LYS A 73 15.50 -40.76 -2.57
N HIS A 74 16.12 -40.28 -3.65
CA HIS A 74 17.03 -41.08 -4.46
C HIS A 74 18.27 -41.49 -3.69
N THR A 75 18.88 -40.58 -2.93
CA THR A 75 20.03 -40.86 -2.09
C THR A 75 19.74 -41.89 -1.01
N MET A 76 18.57 -41.79 -0.34
CA MET A 76 18.13 -42.77 0.67
C MET A 76 17.82 -44.16 0.10
N ALA A 77 17.42 -44.25 -1.18
CA ALA A 77 17.18 -45.51 -1.86
C ALA A 77 18.45 -46.19 -2.37
N GLY A 78 19.64 -45.63 -2.14
CA GLY A 78 20.94 -46.17 -2.59
C GLY A 78 21.10 -46.11 -4.11
N GLN A 79 20.26 -45.39 -4.82
CA GLN A 79 20.38 -45.13 -6.23
C GLN A 79 21.21 -43.84 -6.41
N LEU A 80 22.36 -43.97 -7.06
CA LEU A 80 23.11 -42.80 -7.53
C LEU A 80 22.21 -42.01 -8.49
N SER A 81 21.97 -40.72 -8.17
CA SER A 81 21.27 -39.84 -9.09
C SER A 81 22.07 -39.72 -10.38
N LEU A 82 21.38 -39.60 -11.52
CA LEU A 82 22.01 -39.27 -12.79
C LEU A 82 22.82 -37.96 -12.66
N PHE A 83 22.46 -37.11 -11.72
CA PHE A 83 23.14 -35.85 -11.36
C PHE A 83 24.51 -36.07 -10.67
N ASP A 84 24.67 -37.14 -9.89
CA ASP A 84 25.96 -37.45 -9.22
C ASP A 84 27.02 -37.87 -10.22
N ILE A 85 26.62 -38.38 -11.39
CA ILE A 85 27.47 -38.91 -12.45
C ILE A 85 27.68 -37.88 -13.57
N ALA A 86 26.82 -36.86 -13.67
CA ALA A 86 26.91 -35.84 -14.73
C ALA A 86 28.13 -34.91 -14.53
N PRO A 87 28.84 -34.52 -15.60
CA PRO A 87 29.89 -33.51 -15.54
C PRO A 87 29.36 -32.19 -14.96
N GLU A 88 30.22 -31.42 -14.31
CA GLU A 88 29.89 -30.12 -13.70
C GLU A 88 29.24 -29.11 -14.69
N GLU A 89 29.53 -29.24 -15.97
CA GLU A 89 28.99 -28.42 -17.04
C GLU A 89 27.51 -28.74 -17.32
N ASP A 90 27.14 -30.01 -17.25
CA ASP A 90 25.78 -30.47 -17.46
C ASP A 90 24.87 -30.19 -16.21
N LYS A 91 25.48 -30.14 -15.02
CA LYS A 91 24.74 -29.76 -13.78
C LYS A 91 24.20 -28.33 -13.83
N LYS A 92 24.88 -27.40 -14.51
CA LYS A 92 24.43 -26.02 -14.68
C LYS A 92 23.19 -25.86 -15.59
N GLU A 93 22.95 -26.83 -16.47
CA GLU A 93 21.79 -26.81 -17.39
C GLU A 93 20.48 -27.16 -16.66
N PHE A 94 20.59 -27.86 -15.54
CA PHE A 94 19.45 -28.24 -14.68
C PHE A 94 19.29 -27.34 -13.45
N GLU A 95 20.06 -26.30 -13.32
CA GLU A 95 19.90 -25.31 -12.26
C GLU A 95 18.60 -24.52 -12.46
N ILE A 96 17.74 -24.50 -11.42
CA ILE A 96 16.51 -23.69 -11.44
C ILE A 96 16.93 -22.23 -11.51
N ARG A 97 16.78 -21.64 -12.69
CA ARG A 97 17.14 -20.24 -12.94
C ARG A 97 16.06 -19.32 -12.43
N MET A 98 16.46 -18.21 -11.82
CA MET A 98 15.52 -17.15 -11.45
C MET A 98 14.85 -16.59 -12.72
N PRO A 99 13.49 -16.54 -12.77
CA PRO A 99 12.77 -15.99 -13.91
C PRO A 99 13.01 -14.48 -14.06
N GLN A 100 12.91 -13.98 -15.28
CA GLN A 100 12.88 -12.53 -15.49
C GLN A 100 11.47 -12.01 -15.15
N ALA A 101 11.28 -11.61 -13.90
CA ALA A 101 10.04 -11.03 -13.42
C ALA A 101 10.33 -9.76 -12.62
N ALA A 102 9.55 -8.71 -12.86
CA ALA A 102 9.58 -7.50 -12.05
C ALA A 102 9.11 -7.79 -10.62
N GLU A 103 9.54 -6.98 -9.66
CA GLU A 103 9.06 -7.07 -8.29
C GLU A 103 7.55 -6.79 -8.22
N TYR A 104 6.91 -7.31 -7.19
CA TYR A 104 5.51 -6.99 -6.90
C TYR A 104 5.31 -5.48 -6.71
N PRO A 105 4.15 -4.94 -7.10
CA PRO A 105 3.78 -3.57 -6.73
C PRO A 105 3.91 -3.36 -5.23
N LYS A 106 4.32 -2.16 -4.81
CA LYS A 106 4.54 -1.85 -3.39
C LYS A 106 3.34 -2.17 -2.50
N GLU A 107 2.12 -1.97 -3.00
CA GLU A 107 0.89 -2.31 -2.27
C GLU A 107 0.77 -3.82 -2.00
N THR A 108 1.14 -4.66 -2.96
CA THR A 108 1.15 -6.12 -2.79
C THR A 108 2.17 -6.53 -1.72
N ILE A 109 3.37 -5.93 -1.75
CA ILE A 109 4.41 -6.17 -0.73
C ILE A 109 3.89 -5.81 0.67
N LEU A 110 3.28 -4.64 0.83
CA LEU A 110 2.71 -4.20 2.10
C LEU A 110 1.58 -5.12 2.57
N THR A 111 0.74 -5.60 1.65
CA THR A 111 -0.31 -6.58 1.96
C THR A 111 0.30 -7.89 2.47
N PHE A 112 1.36 -8.40 1.85
CA PHE A 112 2.07 -9.58 2.30
C PHE A 112 2.68 -9.41 3.69
N GLU A 113 3.33 -8.30 3.95
CA GLU A 113 3.90 -7.98 5.25
C GLU A 113 2.81 -7.94 6.33
N LYS A 114 1.70 -7.25 6.08
CA LYS A 114 0.57 -7.18 7.00
C LYS A 114 -0.05 -8.54 7.28
N GLU A 115 -0.23 -9.36 6.22
CA GLU A 115 -0.77 -10.74 6.35
C GLU A 115 0.11 -11.62 7.24
N VAL A 116 1.43 -11.55 7.08
CA VAL A 116 2.35 -12.50 7.73
C VAL A 116 2.87 -11.98 9.07
N LEU A 117 3.13 -10.68 9.18
CA LEU A 117 3.76 -10.04 10.35
C LEU A 117 2.77 -9.27 11.23
N GLY A 118 1.61 -8.88 10.67
CA GLY A 118 0.66 -7.98 11.32
C GLY A 118 1.08 -6.51 11.28
N ILE A 119 2.24 -6.19 10.71
CA ILE A 119 2.79 -4.83 10.60
C ILE A 119 3.33 -4.60 9.20
N TYR A 120 3.54 -3.34 8.84
CA TYR A 120 4.21 -2.92 7.61
C TYR A 120 5.71 -2.67 7.89
N LEU A 121 6.62 -3.24 7.10
CA LEU A 121 8.07 -3.03 7.21
C LEU A 121 8.62 -2.13 6.10
N SER A 122 8.17 -2.34 4.86
CA SER A 122 8.72 -1.65 3.68
C SER A 122 8.16 -0.23 3.48
N GLY A 123 7.25 0.21 4.35
CA GLY A 123 6.61 1.53 4.30
C GLY A 123 5.18 1.49 4.81
N HIS A 124 4.45 2.57 4.66
CA HIS A 124 3.06 2.68 5.09
C HIS A 124 2.12 2.81 3.89
N PRO A 125 0.92 2.17 3.85
CA PRO A 125 -0.02 2.28 2.73
C PRO A 125 -0.46 3.71 2.43
N LEU A 126 -0.43 4.60 3.45
CA LEU A 126 -0.80 6.00 3.34
C LEU A 126 0.34 6.92 2.89
N GLU A 127 1.57 6.42 2.74
CA GLU A 127 2.73 7.24 2.40
C GLU A 127 2.54 8.04 1.11
N ARG A 128 1.95 7.41 0.09
CA ARG A 128 1.65 8.07 -1.20
C ARG A 128 0.63 9.21 -1.08
N TYR A 129 -0.17 9.20 -0.02
CA TYR A 129 -1.21 10.21 0.24
C TYR A 129 -0.75 11.32 1.20
N ARG A 130 0.51 11.27 1.69
CA ARG A 130 1.07 12.23 2.67
C ARG A 130 0.77 13.68 2.29
N ASN A 131 1.13 14.09 1.07
CA ASN A 131 0.92 15.48 0.60
C ASN A 131 -0.56 15.88 0.55
N MET A 132 -1.46 14.95 0.23
CA MET A 132 -2.91 15.18 0.23
C MET A 132 -3.42 15.31 1.66
N MET A 133 -3.00 14.41 2.54
CA MET A 133 -3.38 14.42 3.96
C MET A 133 -2.94 15.72 4.62
N GLU A 134 -1.68 16.13 4.49
CA GLU A 134 -1.14 17.37 5.08
C GLU A 134 -1.92 18.63 4.68
N LYS A 135 -2.52 18.65 3.49
CA LYS A 135 -3.33 19.77 3.02
C LYS A 135 -4.78 19.76 3.53
N MET A 136 -5.28 18.57 3.89
CA MET A 136 -6.71 18.37 4.20
C MET A 136 -6.99 18.22 5.68
N ILE A 137 -6.08 17.60 6.43
CA ILE A 137 -6.27 17.34 7.86
C ILE A 137 -6.10 18.62 8.68
N SER A 138 -6.85 18.72 9.75
CA SER A 138 -6.69 19.76 10.77
C SER A 138 -6.21 19.21 12.11
N ALA A 139 -6.17 17.89 12.27
CA ALA A 139 -5.60 17.18 13.40
C ALA A 139 -5.04 15.83 12.95
N LYS A 140 -3.95 15.39 13.58
CA LYS A 140 -3.36 14.05 13.42
C LYS A 140 -3.94 13.12 14.47
N THR A 141 -3.79 11.81 14.26
CA THR A 141 -4.23 10.82 15.27
C THR A 141 -3.44 10.94 16.57
N SER A 142 -2.17 11.36 16.50
CA SER A 142 -1.35 11.64 17.69
C SER A 142 -1.94 12.70 18.62
N ASP A 143 -2.59 13.72 18.05
CA ASP A 143 -3.13 14.87 18.80
C ASP A 143 -4.27 14.48 19.75
N PHE A 144 -4.84 13.28 19.56
CA PHE A 144 -5.90 12.70 20.40
C PHE A 144 -5.37 11.93 21.60
N GLN A 145 -4.06 11.64 21.61
CA GLN A 145 -3.41 10.95 22.72
C GLN A 145 -2.97 11.96 23.78
N PRO A 146 -2.99 11.60 25.08
CA PRO A 146 -2.37 12.41 26.10
C PRO A 146 -0.88 12.61 25.79
N ASP A 147 -0.42 13.84 25.86
CA ASP A 147 0.99 14.19 25.76
C ASP A 147 1.78 13.61 26.94
N ASP A 148 2.98 13.08 26.70
CA ASP A 148 3.80 12.40 27.71
C ASP A 148 4.22 13.29 28.89
N GLU A 149 4.31 14.62 28.68
CA GLU A 149 4.75 15.56 29.72
C GLU A 149 3.56 16.19 30.47
N THR A 150 2.51 16.54 29.75
CA THR A 150 1.36 17.29 30.30
C THR A 150 0.18 16.39 30.65
N GLY A 151 0.12 15.19 30.09
CA GLY A 151 -1.01 14.26 30.20
C GLY A 151 -2.28 14.73 29.48
N ILE A 152 -2.23 15.82 28.70
CA ILE A 152 -3.39 16.45 28.06
C ILE A 152 -3.27 16.29 26.54
N PRO A 153 -4.33 15.83 25.82
CA PRO A 153 -4.34 15.83 24.37
C PRO A 153 -4.24 17.25 23.77
N GLU A 154 -3.68 17.38 22.57
CA GLU A 154 -3.64 18.66 21.86
C GLU A 154 -5.02 19.12 21.38
N VAL A 155 -5.95 18.18 21.16
CA VAL A 155 -7.34 18.47 20.79
C VAL A 155 -8.21 18.67 22.03
N TYR A 156 -9.21 19.53 21.93
CA TYR A 156 -10.14 19.82 23.04
C TYR A 156 -11.58 19.37 22.75
N ASP A 157 -12.37 19.18 23.80
CA ASP A 157 -13.75 18.69 23.67
C ASP A 157 -14.60 19.57 22.76
N ASN A 158 -15.46 18.94 21.95
CA ASN A 158 -16.31 19.55 20.93
C ASN A 158 -15.58 20.28 19.78
N GLN A 159 -14.24 20.21 19.70
CA GLN A 159 -13.50 20.74 18.56
C GLN A 159 -13.89 20.02 17.27
N LYS A 160 -14.14 20.79 16.21
CA LYS A 160 -14.37 20.23 14.87
C LYS A 160 -13.04 20.05 14.17
N VAL A 161 -12.76 18.83 13.74
CA VAL A 161 -11.52 18.46 13.08
C VAL A 161 -11.75 17.58 11.85
N ILE A 162 -10.76 17.55 10.97
CA ILE A 162 -10.66 16.59 9.87
C ILE A 162 -9.44 15.74 10.13
N VAL A 163 -9.62 14.43 10.20
CA VAL A 163 -8.58 13.42 10.29
C VAL A 163 -8.56 12.64 8.99
N GLY A 164 -7.37 12.29 8.48
CA GLY A 164 -7.20 11.43 7.33
C GLY A 164 -6.51 10.14 7.75
N GLY A 165 -7.00 9.00 7.28
CA GLY A 165 -6.41 7.72 7.67
C GLY A 165 -7.05 6.52 6.97
N MET A 166 -6.65 5.34 7.44
CA MET A 166 -7.14 4.05 7.00
C MET A 166 -7.86 3.35 8.16
N ILE A 167 -8.99 2.73 7.90
CA ILE A 167 -9.70 1.93 8.91
C ILE A 167 -8.95 0.61 9.11
N THR A 168 -8.41 0.39 10.31
CA THR A 168 -7.70 -0.85 10.66
C THR A 168 -8.55 -1.84 11.45
N ASP A 169 -9.60 -1.36 12.10
CA ASP A 169 -10.58 -2.21 12.81
C ASP A 169 -11.97 -1.59 12.78
N LYS A 170 -12.99 -2.44 12.75
CA LYS A 170 -14.40 -2.06 12.79
C LYS A 170 -15.20 -2.96 13.68
N THR A 171 -15.66 -2.43 14.79
CA THR A 171 -16.58 -3.13 15.72
C THR A 171 -17.99 -2.56 15.61
N ILE A 172 -18.97 -3.41 15.34
CA ILE A 172 -20.39 -3.05 15.30
C ILE A 172 -21.04 -3.32 16.65
N LYS A 173 -21.81 -2.36 17.15
CA LYS A 173 -22.60 -2.50 18.38
C LYS A 173 -24.06 -2.05 18.16
N TYR A 174 -24.94 -2.56 18.99
CA TYR A 174 -26.35 -2.16 19.02
C TYR A 174 -26.62 -1.27 20.22
N THR A 175 -27.31 -0.16 19.98
CA THR A 175 -27.75 0.72 21.04
C THR A 175 -28.91 0.07 21.84
N LYS A 176 -29.27 0.64 22.98
CA LYS A 176 -30.46 0.20 23.79
C LYS A 176 -31.75 0.18 22.97
N ASN A 177 -31.85 0.99 21.92
CA ASN A 177 -33.00 1.05 21.02
C ASN A 177 -32.84 0.15 19.78
N ASN A 178 -31.96 -0.83 19.84
CA ASN A 178 -31.64 -1.79 18.76
C ASN A 178 -31.21 -1.14 17.43
N LYS A 179 -30.64 0.06 17.49
CA LYS A 179 -30.05 0.72 16.32
C LYS A 179 -28.54 0.39 16.22
N VAL A 180 -28.06 0.22 14.98
CA VAL A 180 -26.67 -0.10 14.70
C VAL A 180 -25.79 1.14 14.85
N MET A 181 -24.66 0.99 15.53
CA MET A 181 -23.56 1.97 15.59
C MET A 181 -22.22 1.26 15.39
N ALA A 182 -21.19 1.98 15.04
CA ALA A 182 -19.86 1.41 14.86
C ALA A 182 -18.81 2.16 15.68
N PHE A 183 -17.77 1.42 16.06
CA PHE A 183 -16.50 1.92 16.56
C PHE A 183 -15.45 1.54 15.53
N LEU A 184 -14.67 2.52 15.08
CA LEU A 184 -13.62 2.31 14.10
C LEU A 184 -12.30 2.67 14.75
N THR A 185 -11.25 1.93 14.44
CA THR A 185 -9.87 2.37 14.66
C THR A 185 -9.36 2.93 13.34
N VAL A 186 -8.97 4.19 13.34
CA VAL A 186 -8.41 4.86 12.16
C VAL A 186 -6.95 5.13 12.43
N GLU A 187 -6.09 4.62 11.54
CA GLU A 187 -4.64 4.75 11.56
C GLU A 187 -4.19 5.77 10.52
N ASP A 188 -3.32 6.67 10.91
CA ASP A 188 -2.60 7.57 9.99
C ASP A 188 -1.10 7.21 9.95
N LEU A 189 -0.24 8.16 9.57
CA LEU A 189 1.21 7.95 9.48
C LEU A 189 1.94 8.00 10.84
N VAL A 190 1.26 8.40 11.91
CA VAL A 190 1.86 8.68 13.22
C VAL A 190 1.18 7.97 14.38
N GLY A 191 -0.04 7.46 14.21
CA GLY A 191 -0.74 6.76 15.29
C GLY A 191 -2.15 6.31 14.90
N THR A 192 -2.99 6.12 15.91
CA THR A 192 -4.38 5.67 15.75
C THR A 192 -5.33 6.51 16.59
N VAL A 193 -6.59 6.61 16.13
CA VAL A 193 -7.68 7.25 16.88
C VAL A 193 -8.94 6.38 16.82
N GLU A 194 -9.67 6.31 17.94
CA GLU A 194 -11.00 5.68 17.96
C GLU A 194 -12.04 6.65 17.42
N VAL A 195 -12.80 6.20 16.43
CA VAL A 195 -13.90 6.96 15.82
C VAL A 195 -15.22 6.32 16.16
N VAL A 196 -16.12 7.11 16.77
CA VAL A 196 -17.48 6.68 17.12
C VAL A 196 -18.43 7.11 16.03
N VAL A 197 -19.18 6.15 15.48
CA VAL A 197 -20.18 6.39 14.44
C VAL A 197 -21.56 6.09 14.98
N PHE A 198 -22.33 7.15 15.28
CA PHE A 198 -23.68 7.01 15.80
C PHE A 198 -24.67 6.52 14.73
N PRO A 199 -25.80 5.93 15.11
CA PRO A 199 -26.71 5.26 14.19
C PRO A 199 -27.17 6.10 13.00
N ARG A 200 -27.49 7.39 13.23
CA ARG A 200 -27.93 8.30 12.18
C ARG A 200 -26.89 8.48 11.07
N ASP A 201 -25.61 8.56 11.47
CA ASP A 201 -24.52 8.80 10.51
C ASP A 201 -24.01 7.48 9.96
N TYR A 202 -24.08 6.38 10.72
CA TYR A 202 -23.80 5.04 10.23
C TYR A 202 -24.72 4.65 9.06
N GLU A 203 -26.03 4.91 9.16
CA GLU A 203 -26.99 4.64 8.08
C GLU A 203 -26.61 5.32 6.74
N LYS A 204 -25.95 6.49 6.80
CA LYS A 204 -25.55 7.25 5.61
C LYS A 204 -24.25 6.80 4.99
N CYS A 205 -23.32 6.32 5.82
CA CYS A 205 -21.94 6.11 5.38
C CYS A 205 -21.42 4.67 5.54
N GLN A 206 -22.23 3.71 6.00
CA GLN A 206 -21.81 2.33 6.26
C GLN A 206 -21.11 1.65 5.08
N MET A 207 -21.49 2.02 3.84
CA MET A 207 -20.91 1.49 2.61
C MET A 207 -19.44 1.91 2.41
N PHE A 208 -19.00 3.00 3.03
CA PHE A 208 -17.63 3.51 2.96
C PHE A 208 -16.74 3.03 4.12
N LEU A 209 -17.37 2.50 5.20
CA LEU A 209 -16.70 2.15 6.44
C LEU A 209 -16.29 0.66 6.44
N ASN A 210 -15.42 0.27 5.52
CA ASN A 210 -14.83 -1.07 5.46
C ASN A 210 -13.40 -1.03 5.98
N GLU A 211 -12.90 -2.17 6.48
CA GLU A 211 -11.47 -2.34 6.79
C GLU A 211 -10.65 -2.03 5.54
N ASP A 212 -9.48 -1.47 5.73
CA ASP A 212 -8.55 -0.95 4.72
C ASP A 212 -9.08 0.23 3.87
N ALA A 213 -10.29 0.73 4.12
CA ALA A 213 -10.78 1.94 3.47
C ALA A 213 -9.96 3.15 3.89
N ARG A 214 -9.48 3.92 2.91
CA ARG A 214 -8.71 5.15 3.07
C ARG A 214 -9.63 6.35 2.93
N LEU A 215 -9.73 7.15 3.97
CA LEU A 215 -10.76 8.19 4.02
C LEU A 215 -10.38 9.39 4.90
N PHE A 216 -11.02 10.52 4.60
CA PHE A 216 -11.09 11.66 5.50
C PHE A 216 -12.37 11.58 6.31
N ILE A 217 -12.25 11.84 7.61
CA ILE A 217 -13.36 11.94 8.55
C ILE A 217 -13.41 13.34 9.11
N GLN A 218 -14.50 14.04 8.89
CA GLN A 218 -14.84 15.26 9.61
C GLN A 218 -15.72 14.89 10.79
N GLY A 219 -15.36 15.39 11.96
CA GLY A 219 -16.11 15.08 13.16
C GLY A 219 -15.84 16.05 14.30
N ARG A 220 -16.41 15.74 15.46
CA ARG A 220 -16.20 16.45 16.71
C ARG A 220 -15.39 15.59 17.66
N VAL A 221 -14.45 16.20 18.33
CA VAL A 221 -13.68 15.56 19.39
C VAL A 221 -14.60 15.32 20.60
N SER A 222 -14.47 14.15 21.19
CA SER A 222 -15.03 13.81 22.51
C SER A 222 -13.86 13.53 23.43
N ALA A 223 -13.54 14.48 24.28
CA ALA A 223 -12.49 14.37 25.28
C ALA A 223 -13.09 13.93 26.62
N GLU A 224 -12.42 12.98 27.26
CA GLU A 224 -12.66 12.59 28.67
C GLU A 224 -11.38 12.84 29.43
N ASP A 225 -11.48 13.30 30.68
CA ASP A 225 -10.33 13.54 31.52
C ASP A 225 -9.49 12.26 31.68
N ASP A 226 -8.16 12.40 31.59
CA ASP A 226 -7.15 11.35 31.75
C ASP A 226 -7.26 10.17 30.75
N LYS A 227 -7.90 10.36 29.61
CA LYS A 227 -8.02 9.32 28.55
C LYS A 227 -7.73 9.89 27.18
N ALA A 228 -7.35 8.98 26.26
CA ALA A 228 -7.29 9.31 24.84
C ALA A 228 -8.65 9.83 24.33
N SER A 229 -8.62 10.96 23.65
CA SER A 229 -9.82 11.55 23.05
C SER A 229 -10.30 10.71 21.87
N LYS A 230 -11.61 10.77 21.60
CA LYS A 230 -12.26 10.08 20.50
C LYS A 230 -12.79 11.05 19.47
N LEU A 231 -12.99 10.60 18.25
CA LEU A 231 -13.62 11.40 17.20
C LEU A 231 -15.05 10.90 16.97
N ILE A 232 -16.04 11.78 17.07
CA ILE A 232 -17.42 11.50 16.70
C ILE A 232 -17.59 11.86 15.23
N LEU A 233 -17.86 10.86 14.38
CA LEU A 233 -17.99 11.06 12.94
C LEU A 233 -19.25 11.89 12.63
N GLU A 234 -19.10 12.91 11.78
CA GLU A 234 -20.17 13.69 11.17
C GLU A 234 -20.25 13.50 9.65
N LYS A 235 -19.09 13.43 8.98
CA LYS A 235 -18.99 13.23 7.54
C LYS A 235 -17.75 12.39 7.20
N VAL A 236 -17.81 11.69 6.07
CA VAL A 236 -16.73 10.89 5.55
C VAL A 236 -16.59 11.07 4.04
N ARG A 237 -15.36 10.99 3.53
CA ARG A 237 -15.06 10.96 2.11
C ARG A 237 -13.86 10.05 1.85
N LEU A 238 -13.95 9.19 0.85
CA LEU A 238 -12.83 8.35 0.44
C LEU A 238 -11.71 9.21 -0.17
N PHE A 239 -10.46 8.79 -0.02
CA PHE A 239 -9.31 9.44 -0.67
C PHE A 239 -9.45 9.45 -2.19
N ASP A 240 -10.00 8.37 -2.76
CA ASP A 240 -10.19 8.23 -4.20
C ASP A 240 -11.31 9.13 -4.75
N ASP A 241 -12.24 9.59 -3.88
CA ASP A 241 -13.31 10.54 -4.23
C ASP A 241 -12.88 12.01 -4.11
N MET A 242 -11.60 12.26 -3.80
CA MET A 242 -11.09 13.62 -3.74
C MET A 242 -11.04 14.23 -5.14
N PRO A 243 -11.55 15.47 -5.29
CA PRO A 243 -11.50 16.14 -6.58
C PRO A 243 -10.05 16.34 -7.04
N ARG A 244 -9.71 15.74 -8.16
CA ARG A 244 -8.41 15.88 -8.80
C ARG A 244 -8.54 16.79 -10.03
N GLU A 245 -7.51 17.58 -10.29
CA GLU A 245 -7.37 18.34 -11.52
C GLU A 245 -6.13 17.83 -12.26
N LEU A 246 -6.27 17.54 -13.54
CA LEU A 246 -5.15 17.29 -14.43
C LEU A 246 -4.66 18.61 -14.97
N TRP A 247 -3.43 18.98 -14.67
CA TRP A 247 -2.79 20.18 -15.18
C TRP A 247 -1.80 19.80 -16.27
N LEU A 248 -2.01 20.42 -17.46
CA LEU A 248 -1.15 20.28 -18.62
C LEU A 248 -0.50 21.62 -18.91
N GLN A 249 0.84 21.66 -18.86
CA GLN A 249 1.62 22.88 -19.06
C GLN A 249 2.20 22.90 -20.48
N PHE A 250 2.10 24.03 -21.14
CA PHE A 250 2.70 24.30 -22.44
C PHE A 250 3.55 25.56 -22.36
N GLU A 251 4.68 25.59 -23.06
CA GLU A 251 5.57 26.75 -23.05
C GLU A 251 4.91 28.00 -23.67
N SER A 252 4.12 27.79 -24.73
CA SER A 252 3.44 28.88 -25.45
C SER A 252 2.06 28.49 -25.98
N ARG A 253 1.30 29.50 -26.36
CA ARG A 253 0.01 29.34 -27.03
C ARG A 253 0.13 28.58 -28.36
N GLU A 254 1.23 28.77 -29.08
CA GLU A 254 1.47 28.11 -30.36
C GLU A 254 1.71 26.60 -30.17
N GLU A 255 2.45 26.22 -29.14
CA GLU A 255 2.68 24.83 -28.79
C GLU A 255 1.37 24.13 -28.42
N TYR A 256 0.56 24.79 -27.57
CA TYR A 256 -0.78 24.26 -27.22
C TYR A 256 -1.65 24.08 -28.47
N ALA A 257 -1.69 25.05 -29.36
CA ALA A 257 -2.51 24.96 -30.58
C ALA A 257 -2.10 23.81 -31.50
N LYS A 258 -0.80 23.48 -31.55
CA LYS A 258 -0.30 22.31 -32.31
C LYS A 258 -0.70 21.00 -31.67
N ALA A 259 -0.74 20.96 -30.34
CA ALA A 259 -1.07 19.77 -29.58
C ALA A 259 -2.59 19.56 -29.41
N GLU A 260 -3.42 20.62 -29.59
CA GLU A 260 -4.83 20.66 -29.17
C GLU A 260 -5.66 19.49 -29.74
N THR A 261 -5.52 19.20 -31.04
CA THR A 261 -6.31 18.13 -31.70
C THR A 261 -5.98 16.77 -31.10
N GLY A 262 -4.68 16.42 -31.01
CA GLY A 262 -4.26 15.14 -30.41
C GLY A 262 -4.53 15.04 -28.91
N LEU A 263 -4.47 16.19 -28.20
CA LEU A 263 -4.81 16.25 -26.79
C LEU A 263 -6.30 15.97 -26.54
N VAL A 264 -7.18 16.52 -27.37
CA VAL A 264 -8.63 16.25 -27.28
C VAL A 264 -8.91 14.74 -27.41
N ASP A 265 -8.27 14.09 -28.39
CA ASP A 265 -8.42 12.66 -28.58
C ASP A 265 -7.96 11.86 -27.35
N ASP A 266 -6.78 12.19 -26.81
CA ASP A 266 -6.25 11.53 -25.58
C ASP A 266 -7.18 11.72 -24.36
N LEU A 267 -7.74 12.94 -24.19
CA LEU A 267 -8.68 13.22 -23.10
C LEU A 267 -10.00 12.46 -23.25
N MET A 268 -10.46 12.27 -24.48
CA MET A 268 -11.70 11.56 -24.77
C MET A 268 -11.58 10.04 -24.56
N GLU A 269 -10.37 9.46 -24.58
CA GLU A 269 -10.12 8.06 -24.28
C GLU A 269 -10.41 7.71 -22.81
N SER A 270 -10.18 8.66 -21.87
CA SER A 270 -10.32 8.43 -20.45
C SER A 270 -11.34 9.35 -19.80
N ARG A 271 -12.60 9.24 -20.20
CA ARG A 271 -13.68 10.08 -19.64
C ARG A 271 -13.94 9.82 -18.17
N GLY A 272 -14.09 10.89 -17.39
CA GLY A 272 -14.35 10.80 -15.95
C GLY A 272 -14.75 12.12 -15.32
N ASN A 273 -14.39 12.32 -14.05
CA ASN A 273 -14.84 13.46 -13.24
C ASN A 273 -13.73 14.48 -12.90
N SER A 274 -12.48 14.21 -13.28
CA SER A 274 -11.36 15.08 -12.97
C SER A 274 -11.28 16.23 -13.97
N THR A 275 -11.25 17.46 -13.48
CA THR A 275 -11.16 18.65 -14.31
C THR A 275 -9.78 18.77 -14.96
N VAL A 276 -9.74 19.14 -16.25
CA VAL A 276 -8.50 19.40 -16.97
C VAL A 276 -8.23 20.90 -17.02
N VAL A 277 -7.01 21.30 -16.69
CA VAL A 277 -6.54 22.68 -16.69
C VAL A 277 -5.33 22.78 -17.61
N ILE A 278 -5.41 23.66 -18.60
CA ILE A 278 -4.29 24.03 -19.46
C ILE A 278 -3.59 25.23 -18.85
N TYR A 279 -2.28 25.17 -18.68
CA TYR A 279 -1.46 26.28 -18.21
C TYR A 279 -0.45 26.67 -19.29
N LEU A 280 -0.45 27.93 -19.66
CA LEU A 280 0.47 28.53 -20.64
C LEU A 280 1.54 29.32 -19.88
N LYS A 281 2.80 28.93 -20.00
CA LYS A 281 3.93 29.50 -19.22
C LYS A 281 4.28 30.94 -19.68
N ASP A 282 4.25 31.17 -20.97
CA ASP A 282 4.60 32.45 -21.59
C ASP A 282 3.73 33.62 -21.09
N VAL A 283 2.42 33.40 -21.02
CA VAL A 283 1.43 34.41 -20.59
C VAL A 283 0.95 34.19 -19.14
N LYS A 284 1.47 33.17 -18.45
CA LYS A 284 1.04 32.75 -17.07
C LYS A 284 -0.49 32.65 -16.96
N ALA A 285 -1.13 32.17 -18.01
CA ALA A 285 -2.58 32.02 -18.06
C ALA A 285 -2.99 30.57 -17.88
N MET A 286 -4.13 30.36 -17.20
CA MET A 286 -4.75 29.07 -17.06
C MET A 286 -6.16 29.06 -17.65
N LYS A 287 -6.51 27.94 -18.30
CA LYS A 287 -7.83 27.70 -18.88
C LYS A 287 -8.35 26.37 -18.39
N LYS A 288 -9.47 26.36 -17.68
CA LYS A 288 -10.21 25.14 -17.40
C LYS A 288 -10.95 24.69 -18.65
N LEU A 289 -10.78 23.43 -19.00
CA LEU A 289 -11.55 22.86 -20.09
C LEU A 289 -13.01 22.57 -19.64
N PRO A 290 -13.96 22.61 -20.59
CA PRO A 290 -15.35 22.27 -20.33
C PRO A 290 -15.53 20.86 -19.74
N PRO A 291 -16.65 20.57 -19.05
CA PRO A 291 -16.93 19.26 -18.46
C PRO A 291 -16.88 18.09 -19.45
N ALA A 292 -17.08 18.35 -20.74
CA ALA A 292 -16.97 17.32 -21.79
C ALA A 292 -15.56 16.72 -21.90
N TYR A 293 -14.53 17.40 -21.38
CA TYR A 293 -13.13 16.96 -21.40
C TYR A 293 -12.62 16.52 -20.03
N GLN A 294 -13.52 16.28 -19.09
CA GLN A 294 -13.14 15.68 -17.80
C GLN A 294 -12.66 14.25 -17.99
N VAL A 295 -11.63 13.88 -17.23
CA VAL A 295 -10.93 12.59 -17.37
C VAL A 295 -11.02 11.76 -16.11
N HIS A 296 -10.90 10.45 -16.28
CA HIS A 296 -10.58 9.51 -15.22
C HIS A 296 -9.07 9.29 -15.18
N ILE A 297 -8.43 9.62 -14.06
CA ILE A 297 -6.97 9.56 -13.93
C ILE A 297 -6.58 8.18 -13.42
N GLU A 298 -6.23 7.28 -14.35
CA GLU A 298 -5.62 5.98 -14.07
C GLU A 298 -4.11 6.05 -14.27
N ASP A 299 -3.36 5.27 -13.49
CA ASP A 299 -1.89 5.32 -13.53
C ASP A 299 -1.34 5.00 -14.92
N SER A 300 -1.87 3.98 -15.60
CA SER A 300 -1.45 3.58 -16.95
C SER A 300 -1.72 4.65 -18.02
N TRP A 301 -2.86 5.34 -17.91
CA TRP A 301 -3.21 6.44 -18.79
C TRP A 301 -2.36 7.67 -18.51
N LEU A 302 -2.10 7.96 -17.23
CA LEU A 302 -1.24 9.06 -16.79
C LEU A 302 0.20 8.88 -17.28
N GLU A 303 0.75 7.68 -17.23
CA GLU A 303 2.07 7.34 -17.76
C GLU A 303 2.16 7.68 -19.25
N ARG A 304 1.18 7.27 -20.06
CA ARG A 304 1.13 7.62 -21.49
C ARG A 304 1.05 9.14 -21.71
N MET A 305 0.28 9.86 -20.90
CA MET A 305 0.22 11.32 -20.95
C MET A 305 1.58 11.96 -20.62
N CYS A 306 2.28 11.43 -19.60
CA CYS A 306 3.61 11.88 -19.22
C CYS A 306 4.66 11.61 -20.32
N GLU A 307 4.58 10.47 -20.99
CA GLU A 307 5.46 10.13 -22.12
C GLU A 307 5.23 11.06 -23.30
N LYS A 308 3.96 11.35 -23.63
CA LYS A 308 3.58 12.15 -24.80
C LYS A 308 3.79 13.65 -24.62
N TYR A 309 3.45 14.19 -23.44
CA TYR A 309 3.47 15.64 -23.16
C TYR A 309 4.63 16.07 -22.24
N GLY A 310 5.43 15.11 -21.75
CA GLY A 310 6.55 15.35 -20.85
C GLY A 310 6.13 15.30 -19.37
N SER A 311 6.86 14.52 -18.55
CA SER A 311 6.57 14.33 -17.12
C SER A 311 6.60 15.61 -16.30
N SER A 312 7.38 16.60 -16.71
CA SER A 312 7.40 17.93 -16.07
C SER A 312 6.16 18.78 -16.37
N ASN A 313 5.46 18.49 -17.46
CA ASN A 313 4.34 19.26 -17.97
C ASN A 313 2.98 18.69 -17.59
N VAL A 314 2.93 17.44 -17.14
CA VAL A 314 1.72 16.76 -16.68
C VAL A 314 1.74 16.70 -15.16
N LYS A 315 0.76 17.31 -14.49
CA LYS A 315 0.67 17.33 -13.03
C LYS A 315 -0.74 17.04 -12.57
N ILE A 316 -0.86 16.24 -11.52
CA ILE A 316 -2.11 16.08 -10.79
C ILE A 316 -2.11 17.07 -9.63
N VAL A 317 -3.17 17.86 -9.54
CA VAL A 317 -3.38 18.78 -8.43
C VAL A 317 -4.65 18.34 -7.69
N GLU A 318 -4.47 17.99 -6.44
CA GLU A 318 -5.59 17.66 -5.55
C GLU A 318 -6.19 18.93 -5.00
N ARG A 319 -7.50 19.05 -5.10
CA ARG A 319 -8.21 20.21 -4.53
C ARG A 319 -8.40 20.03 -3.03
N VAL A 320 -7.88 20.99 -2.29
CA VAL A 320 -8.19 21.13 -0.86
C VAL A 320 -9.65 21.53 -0.72
N LEU A 321 -10.43 20.71 -0.03
CA LEU A 321 -11.80 21.03 0.34
C LEU A 321 -11.78 21.69 1.73
N LYS A 322 -12.38 22.84 1.87
CA LYS A 322 -12.52 23.50 3.19
C LYS A 322 -13.46 22.76 4.15
N ASN A 323 -14.35 21.92 3.60
CA ASN A 323 -15.26 21.03 4.33
C ASN A 323 -15.47 19.76 3.51
N LEU A 324 -15.62 18.62 4.16
CA LEU A 324 -15.95 17.33 3.51
C LEU A 324 -17.40 17.28 3.07
#